data_3db388d99eb93ce5287477c68fe7d834
#
_entry.id   3db388d99eb93ce5287477c68fe7d834
#
_cell.length_a   1.000
_cell.length_b   1.000
_cell.length_c   1.000
_cell.angle_alpha   90.00
_cell.angle_beta   90.00
_cell.angle_gamma   90.00
#
_symmetry.space_group_name_H-M   'P 1'
#
loop_
_entity.id
_entity.type
_entity.pdbx_description
1 polymer ?
#
loop_
_entity_poly.entity_id
_entity_poly.type
_entity_poly.pdbx_seq_one_letter_code
_entity_poly.pdbx_strand_id
1 'polypeptide(L)'
;MTKQRLVRQFCTAHDTAYRLSELAPIEFEPASDCSDPSVFIDTAVKFQEIQGFGGAFTEAAAVTLDKMPPDLRQEILAAYFSPDTGNAYSLCRTHINSCDFSLGNYAYTEVDGDVELRSCLKT
;
A
#
# COMPACT_ATOMS: atom_id res chain seq x y z
N MET A 1 -0.98 4.33 40.12
CA MET A 1 0.18 4.30 39.19
C MET A 1 -0.31 4.74 37.83
N THR A 2 0.03 5.93 37.40
CA THR A 2 -0.34 6.45 36.08
C THR A 2 0.47 5.70 35.06
N LYS A 3 -0.21 4.99 34.14
CA LYS A 3 0.45 4.23 33.07
C LYS A 3 1.16 5.25 32.17
N GLN A 4 2.48 5.25 32.21
CA GLN A 4 3.30 6.14 31.37
C GLN A 4 2.95 5.87 29.90
N ARG A 5 2.55 6.90 29.18
CA ARG A 5 2.22 6.80 27.75
C ARG A 5 3.49 7.05 26.96
N LEU A 6 3.86 6.07 26.12
CA LEU A 6 5.01 6.15 25.23
C LEU A 6 4.56 6.30 23.78
N VAL A 7 5.28 7.11 23.03
CA VAL A 7 5.14 7.24 21.58
C VAL A 7 6.21 6.39 20.92
N ARG A 8 5.80 5.41 20.11
CA ARG A 8 6.72 4.72 19.21
C ARG A 8 6.99 5.61 18.00
N GLN A 9 8.24 5.72 17.61
CA GLN A 9 8.64 6.49 16.45
C GLN A 9 9.40 5.64 15.45
N PHE A 10 9.10 5.84 14.17
CA PHE A 10 9.80 5.21 13.05
C PHE A 10 10.35 6.30 12.14
N CYS A 11 11.59 6.16 11.72
CA CYS A 11 12.28 7.14 10.92
C CYS A 11 12.74 6.57 9.59
N THR A 12 12.50 7.33 8.54
CA THR A 12 13.18 7.18 7.24
C THR A 12 13.78 8.53 6.91
N ALA A 13 15.09 8.59 6.68
CA ALA A 13 15.76 9.84 6.38
C ALA A 13 16.78 9.67 5.25
N HIS A 14 16.86 10.69 4.37
CA HIS A 14 17.81 10.72 3.28
C HIS A 14 19.26 10.76 3.82
N ASP A 15 20.17 10.11 3.12
CA ASP A 15 21.60 10.01 3.47
C ASP A 15 21.90 9.43 4.87
N THR A 16 21.01 8.62 5.39
CA THR A 16 21.18 7.89 6.65
C THR A 16 20.92 6.39 6.49
N ALA A 17 21.21 5.62 7.53
CA ALA A 17 20.84 4.20 7.60
C ALA A 17 19.35 4.00 7.95
N TYR A 18 18.61 5.05 8.28
CA TYR A 18 17.22 4.93 8.69
C TYR A 18 16.31 4.62 7.50
N ARG A 19 15.68 3.46 7.56
CA ARG A 19 14.68 2.96 6.59
C ARG A 19 13.56 2.30 7.37
N LEU A 20 12.53 3.08 7.72
CA LEU A 20 11.47 2.68 8.65
C LEU A 20 12.02 2.14 9.98
N SER A 21 13.18 2.64 10.39
CA SER A 21 13.87 2.17 11.58
C SER A 21 13.15 2.63 12.83
N GLU A 22 12.87 1.71 13.75
CA GLU A 22 12.31 2.07 15.04
C GLU A 22 13.40 2.75 15.89
N LEU A 23 13.06 3.92 16.41
CA LEU A 23 13.92 4.70 17.31
C LEU A 23 13.50 4.50 18.76
N ALA A 24 14.31 5.04 19.69
CA ALA A 24 13.94 5.03 21.10
C ALA A 24 12.57 5.68 21.33
N PRO A 25 11.69 5.08 22.13
CA PRO A 25 10.37 5.66 22.37
C PRO A 25 10.50 7.01 23.10
N ILE A 26 9.55 7.90 22.82
CA ILE A 26 9.47 9.23 23.43
C ILE A 26 8.36 9.20 24.49
N GLU A 27 8.61 9.85 25.62
CA GLU A 27 7.61 10.05 26.67
C GLU A 27 6.76 11.28 26.37
N PHE A 28 5.49 11.24 26.80
CA PHE A 28 4.66 12.45 26.80
C PHE A 28 5.11 13.36 27.94
N GLU A 29 5.38 14.61 27.61
CA GLU A 29 5.66 15.66 28.56
C GLU A 29 4.45 16.61 28.72
N PRO A 30 4.33 17.32 29.82
CA PRO A 30 3.33 18.38 29.95
C PRO A 30 3.53 19.43 28.85
N ALA A 31 2.41 19.96 28.34
CA ALA A 31 2.47 21.01 27.35
C ALA A 31 3.25 22.22 27.90
N SER A 32 4.25 22.66 27.14
CA SER A 32 5.00 23.89 27.35
C SER A 32 4.78 24.83 26.18
N ASP A 33 5.09 26.11 26.36
CA ASP A 33 5.11 27.06 25.23
C ASP A 33 6.16 26.59 24.24
N CYS A 34 5.70 26.14 23.08
CA CYS A 34 6.56 25.64 22.00
C CYS A 34 6.60 26.70 20.90
N SER A 35 7.79 27.23 20.64
CA SER A 35 8.03 28.16 19.52
C SER A 35 8.33 27.45 18.21
N ASP A 36 8.49 26.12 18.25
CA ASP A 36 8.78 25.30 17.09
C ASP A 36 7.51 24.97 16.28
N PRO A 37 7.66 24.63 14.98
CA PRO A 37 6.53 24.14 14.18
C PRO A 37 5.85 22.94 14.86
N SER A 38 4.57 23.07 15.18
CA SER A 38 3.82 22.10 15.97
C SER A 38 2.66 21.50 15.19
N VAL A 39 2.38 20.23 15.43
CA VAL A 39 1.20 19.51 14.90
C VAL A 39 0.22 19.26 16.05
N PHE A 40 -1.02 19.73 15.86
CA PHE A 40 -2.09 19.53 16.83
C PHE A 40 -3.01 18.42 16.35
N ILE A 41 -3.21 17.40 17.18
CA ILE A 41 -4.08 16.26 16.88
C ILE A 41 -5.22 16.22 17.88
N ASP A 42 -6.45 16.49 17.41
CA ASP A 42 -7.67 16.32 18.22
C ASP A 42 -8.35 15.02 17.83
N THR A 43 -8.25 14.01 18.68
CA THR A 43 -8.86 12.70 18.45
C THR A 43 -10.39 12.68 18.57
N ALA A 44 -11.00 13.74 19.07
CA ALA A 44 -12.46 13.88 19.14
C ALA A 44 -13.06 14.33 17.80
N VAL A 45 -12.28 15.02 16.97
CA VAL A 45 -12.68 15.42 15.62
C VAL A 45 -12.41 14.28 14.65
N LYS A 46 -13.48 13.78 14.03
CA LYS A 46 -13.41 12.70 13.05
C LYS A 46 -13.87 13.19 11.69
N PHE A 47 -13.19 12.72 10.65
CA PHE A 47 -13.54 12.94 9.25
C PHE A 47 -14.00 11.62 8.62
N GLN A 48 -13.70 11.40 7.35
CA GLN A 48 -14.02 10.16 6.66
C GLN A 48 -13.26 8.96 7.24
N GLU A 49 -13.90 7.81 7.18
CA GLU A 49 -13.26 6.53 7.51
C GLU A 49 -12.36 6.07 6.36
N ILE A 50 -11.13 5.69 6.68
CA ILE A 50 -10.20 5.09 5.71
C ILE A 50 -10.60 3.63 5.52
N GLN A 51 -11.01 3.27 4.30
CA GLN A 51 -11.46 1.91 3.96
C GLN A 51 -10.28 0.93 3.76
N GLY A 52 -9.11 1.44 3.47
CA GLY A 52 -7.90 0.63 3.30
C GLY A 52 -6.85 1.33 2.45
N PHE A 53 -5.76 0.62 2.23
CA PHE A 53 -4.68 1.02 1.35
C PHE A 53 -4.43 -0.05 0.30
N GLY A 54 -3.80 0.34 -0.81
CA GLY A 54 -3.47 -0.62 -1.85
C GLY A 54 -2.72 0.01 -3.01
N GLY A 55 -2.55 -0.76 -4.06
CA GLY A 55 -1.79 -0.38 -5.24
C GLY A 55 -2.42 -0.83 -6.55
N ALA A 56 -1.78 -0.50 -7.65
CA ALA A 56 -2.17 -0.95 -8.97
C ALA A 56 -1.62 -2.36 -9.24
N PHE A 57 -2.49 -3.23 -9.74
CA PHE A 57 -2.15 -4.51 -10.33
C PHE A 57 -2.05 -4.33 -11.85
N THR A 58 -0.85 -4.15 -12.33
CA THR A 58 -0.59 -4.04 -13.77
C THR A 58 -0.20 -5.39 -14.34
N GLU A 59 -0.45 -5.60 -15.64
CA GLU A 59 -0.02 -6.80 -16.33
C GLU A 59 1.50 -6.98 -16.27
N ALA A 60 2.27 -5.91 -16.44
CA ALA A 60 3.73 -5.95 -16.32
C ALA A 60 4.19 -6.43 -14.92
N ALA A 61 3.52 -6.01 -13.85
CA ALA A 61 3.82 -6.47 -12.51
C ALA A 61 3.49 -7.97 -12.32
N ALA A 62 2.33 -8.41 -12.83
CA ALA A 62 1.91 -9.80 -12.77
C ALA A 62 2.88 -10.73 -13.55
N VAL A 63 3.24 -10.35 -14.78
CA VAL A 63 4.19 -11.09 -15.61
C VAL A 63 5.58 -11.14 -14.97
N THR A 64 6.00 -10.04 -14.34
CA THR A 64 7.29 -10.01 -13.63
C THR A 64 7.26 -10.94 -12.42
N LEU A 65 6.20 -10.92 -11.65
CA LEU A 65 6.02 -11.79 -10.50
C LEU A 65 5.98 -13.27 -10.91
N ASP A 66 5.31 -13.59 -12.02
CA ASP A 66 5.20 -14.97 -12.52
C ASP A 66 6.56 -15.57 -12.96
N LYS A 67 7.49 -14.73 -13.41
CA LYS A 67 8.86 -15.14 -13.77
C LYS A 67 9.76 -15.41 -12.56
N MET A 68 9.34 -15.03 -11.36
CA MET A 68 10.14 -15.22 -10.15
C MET A 68 10.03 -16.65 -9.62
N PRO A 69 11.07 -17.13 -8.89
CA PRO A 69 10.98 -18.39 -8.17
C PRO A 69 9.76 -18.43 -7.24
N PRO A 70 9.11 -19.60 -7.07
CA PRO A 70 7.90 -19.73 -6.27
C PRO A 70 8.03 -19.19 -4.84
N ASP A 71 9.15 -19.44 -4.19
CA ASP A 71 9.39 -18.99 -2.81
C ASP A 71 9.45 -17.46 -2.73
N LEU A 72 10.18 -16.82 -3.65
CA LEU A 72 10.26 -15.36 -3.72
C LEU A 72 8.90 -14.74 -4.05
N ARG A 73 8.12 -15.38 -4.93
CA ARG A 73 6.76 -14.96 -5.26
C ARG A 73 5.86 -14.96 -4.03
N GLN A 74 5.92 -16.01 -3.20
CA GLN A 74 5.17 -16.10 -1.96
C GLN A 74 5.62 -15.04 -0.94
N GLU A 75 6.92 -14.80 -0.82
CA GLU A 75 7.47 -13.76 0.05
C GLU A 75 6.94 -12.37 -0.34
N ILE A 76 6.97 -12.04 -1.64
CA ILE A 76 6.45 -10.76 -2.15
C ILE A 76 4.96 -10.62 -1.88
N LEU A 77 4.16 -11.65 -2.15
CA LEU A 77 2.73 -11.63 -1.88
C LEU A 77 2.44 -11.46 -0.39
N ALA A 78 3.19 -12.15 0.47
CA ALA A 78 3.05 -11.98 1.91
C ALA A 78 3.43 -10.55 2.36
N ALA A 79 4.51 -9.98 1.82
CA ALA A 79 4.94 -8.62 2.14
C ALA A 79 3.88 -7.56 1.77
N TYR A 80 3.13 -7.75 0.69
CA TYR A 80 2.07 -6.83 0.29
C TYR A 80 0.74 -7.07 1.02
N PHE A 81 0.32 -8.32 1.20
CA PHE A 81 -1.06 -8.65 1.55
C PHE A 81 -1.26 -9.27 2.92
N SER A 82 -0.21 -9.84 3.55
CA SER A 82 -0.36 -10.40 4.89
C SER A 82 -0.75 -9.31 5.89
N PRO A 83 -1.85 -9.50 6.66
CA PRO A 83 -2.23 -8.54 7.69
C PRO A 83 -1.29 -8.54 8.90
N ASP A 84 -0.56 -9.64 9.10
CA ASP A 84 0.29 -9.83 10.28
C ASP A 84 1.74 -9.45 10.03
N THR A 85 2.25 -9.72 8.83
CA THR A 85 3.69 -9.60 8.50
C THR A 85 3.99 -8.69 7.32
N GLY A 86 2.95 -8.20 6.64
CA GLY A 86 3.07 -7.37 5.45
C GLY A 86 2.39 -6.01 5.60
N ASN A 87 2.18 -5.35 4.47
CA ASN A 87 1.52 -4.04 4.40
C ASN A 87 0.00 -4.10 4.53
N ALA A 88 -0.59 -5.29 4.58
CA ALA A 88 -2.02 -5.52 4.67
C ALA A 88 -2.84 -4.75 3.61
N TYR A 89 -2.36 -4.70 2.37
CA TYR A 89 -3.11 -4.06 1.30
C TYR A 89 -4.44 -4.76 1.07
N SER A 90 -5.52 -3.98 1.13
CA SER A 90 -6.90 -4.44 1.03
C SER A 90 -7.65 -3.91 -0.19
N LEU A 91 -7.07 -2.95 -0.89
CA LEU A 91 -7.63 -2.33 -2.07
C LEU A 91 -6.66 -2.48 -3.24
N CYS A 92 -7.21 -2.83 -4.41
CA CYS A 92 -6.41 -3.00 -5.62
C CYS A 92 -7.10 -2.36 -6.81
N ARG A 93 -6.32 -1.84 -7.73
CA ARG A 93 -6.78 -1.32 -9.02
C ARG A 93 -6.18 -2.15 -10.14
N THR A 94 -7.01 -2.61 -11.05
CA THR A 94 -6.57 -3.22 -12.31
C THR A 94 -7.12 -2.45 -13.51
N HIS A 95 -6.54 -2.66 -14.67
CA HIS A 95 -6.99 -2.07 -15.92
C HIS A 95 -8.14 -2.88 -16.54
N ILE A 96 -8.92 -2.23 -17.39
CA ILE A 96 -9.85 -2.86 -18.33
C ILE A 96 -9.28 -2.65 -19.73
N ASN A 97 -9.16 -3.73 -20.52
CA ASN A 97 -8.38 -3.79 -21.75
C ASN A 97 -6.89 -3.52 -21.51
N SER A 98 -6.10 -3.30 -22.55
CA SER A 98 -4.69 -2.95 -22.40
C SER A 98 -4.49 -1.53 -21.85
N CYS A 99 -3.35 -1.33 -21.22
CA CYS A 99 -2.89 -0.03 -20.73
C CYS A 99 -1.39 0.14 -21.00
N ASP A 100 -0.82 1.28 -20.59
CA ASP A 100 0.61 1.59 -20.80
C ASP A 100 1.58 0.55 -20.21
N PHE A 101 1.11 -0.24 -19.24
CA PHE A 101 1.86 -1.29 -18.58
C PHE A 101 1.44 -2.70 -19.02
N SER A 102 0.82 -2.82 -20.18
CA SER A 102 0.51 -4.12 -20.80
C SER A 102 1.62 -4.56 -21.76
N LEU A 103 1.68 -5.85 -22.06
CA LEU A 103 2.66 -6.42 -22.99
C LEU A 103 2.37 -6.03 -24.45
N GLY A 104 1.15 -5.59 -24.74
CA GLY A 104 0.74 -5.14 -26.06
C GLY A 104 -0.63 -4.47 -26.01
N ASN A 105 -1.09 -4.01 -27.15
CA ASN A 105 -2.43 -3.44 -27.28
C ASN A 105 -3.44 -4.55 -27.51
N TYR A 106 -4.47 -4.63 -26.69
CA TYR A 106 -5.59 -5.56 -26.84
C TYR A 106 -6.88 -4.98 -26.25
N ALA A 107 -8.00 -5.51 -26.73
CA ALA A 107 -9.29 -5.37 -26.08
C ALA A 107 -9.80 -6.74 -25.66
N TYR A 108 -10.65 -6.82 -24.64
CA TYR A 108 -11.23 -8.09 -24.21
C TYR A 108 -12.19 -8.67 -25.25
N THR A 109 -12.77 -7.84 -26.09
CA THR A 109 -13.51 -8.25 -27.28
C THR A 109 -13.25 -7.26 -28.40
N GLU A 110 -13.14 -7.77 -29.64
CA GLU A 110 -13.03 -7.01 -30.90
C GLU A 110 -14.32 -7.07 -31.71
N VAL A 111 -15.36 -7.69 -31.16
CA VAL A 111 -16.65 -7.86 -31.85
C VAL A 111 -17.61 -6.75 -31.41
N ASP A 112 -18.00 -5.91 -32.36
CA ASP A 112 -18.98 -4.86 -32.12
C ASP A 112 -20.31 -5.45 -31.66
N GLY A 113 -20.83 -4.87 -30.56
CA GLY A 113 -22.12 -5.27 -29.99
C GLY A 113 -22.08 -6.53 -29.13
N ASP A 114 -20.92 -7.10 -28.84
CA ASP A 114 -20.79 -8.25 -27.93
C ASP A 114 -20.87 -7.79 -26.46
N VAL A 115 -22.03 -7.30 -26.07
CA VAL A 115 -22.29 -6.81 -24.69
C VAL A 115 -22.21 -7.91 -23.62
N GLU A 116 -22.31 -9.17 -24.03
CA GLU A 116 -22.21 -10.33 -23.13
C GLU A 116 -20.78 -10.89 -23.06
N LEU A 117 -19.83 -10.27 -23.73
CA LEU A 117 -18.42 -10.67 -23.79
C LEU A 117 -18.21 -12.14 -24.16
N ARG A 118 -19.04 -12.67 -25.07
CA ARG A 118 -18.98 -14.08 -25.50
C ARG A 118 -17.74 -14.39 -26.32
N SER A 119 -17.19 -13.37 -26.98
CA SER A 119 -15.95 -13.43 -27.75
C SER A 119 -14.72 -13.02 -26.95
N CYS A 120 -14.84 -12.84 -25.64
CA CYS A 120 -13.74 -12.46 -24.77
C CYS A 120 -12.57 -13.43 -24.96
N LEU A 121 -11.37 -12.87 -25.17
CA LEU A 121 -10.13 -13.64 -25.32
C LEU A 121 -9.93 -14.50 -24.08
N LYS A 122 -9.95 -15.81 -24.27
CA LYS A 122 -9.50 -16.77 -23.25
C LYS A 122 -7.98 -16.86 -23.36
N THR A 123 -7.27 -16.09 -22.56
CA THR A 123 -5.81 -16.23 -22.40
C THR A 123 -5.47 -17.45 -21.57
#